data_a6f421d2abb84b27062fd16c03a20e1e
#
_entry.id   a6f421d2abb84b27062fd16c03a20e1e
#
_cell.length_a   1.000
_cell.length_b   1.000
_cell.length_c   1.000
_cell.angle_alpha   90.00
_cell.angle_beta   90.00
_cell.angle_gamma   90.00
#
_symmetry.space_group_name_H-M   'P 1'
#
loop_
_entity.id
_entity.type
_entity.pdbx_description
1 polymer ?
#
loop_
_entity_poly.entity_id
_entity_poly.type
_entity_poly.pdbx_seq_one_letter_code
_entity_poly.pdbx_strand_id
1 'polypeptide(L)'
;MIEIFFSVVSAVFPVGCIVLIGFIFGKNFSIDERTLSQLALYVLFPALLIDIMYHTTISIEEAIRIFIAFGLTYILLCLIPWIIGKRLGFSESMQKSLLATTALPNSGNMGLPITLFALGEAGLERAIIYLISWNLIVFSTMPAILKGGGFRSGIIFTFKLPIIWGMILGVILNFFNIELPLKLDDGLRLLREATIPISLLLMGIQISKNRFQPGTYELGASLMRLLGGTFVAYFVGKIMSLEMLDLQVLVLQSSMPSALASFLIVNEFGGDGTRTSRVVIISTLLSFLTLPIVLWGIGATS
;
A
#
# COMPACT_ATOMS: atom_id res chain seq x y z
N MET A 1 -10.30 -25.02 12.60
CA MET A 1 -9.88 -23.81 13.36
C MET A 1 -8.37 -23.70 13.50
N ILE A 2 -7.68 -24.76 13.95
CA ILE A 2 -6.21 -24.74 14.12
C ILE A 2 -5.50 -24.58 12.78
N GLU A 3 -5.89 -25.29 11.73
CA GLU A 3 -5.31 -25.20 10.39
C GLU A 3 -5.48 -23.80 9.78
N ILE A 4 -6.66 -23.20 9.93
CA ILE A 4 -6.94 -21.83 9.47
C ILE A 4 -6.03 -20.81 10.20
N PHE A 5 -5.85 -20.99 11.52
CA PHE A 5 -4.94 -20.14 12.29
C PHE A 5 -3.50 -20.26 11.78
N PHE A 6 -3.02 -21.48 11.53
CA PHE A 6 -1.67 -21.70 10.99
C PHE A 6 -1.52 -21.12 9.58
N SER A 7 -2.50 -21.27 8.69
CA SER A 7 -2.47 -20.69 7.35
C SER A 7 -2.37 -19.16 7.39
N VAL A 8 -3.19 -18.52 8.21
CA VAL A 8 -3.18 -17.06 8.37
C VAL A 8 -1.86 -16.55 8.97
N VAL A 9 -1.36 -17.24 9.99
CA VAL A 9 -0.06 -16.90 10.60
C VAL A 9 1.07 -17.10 9.60
N SER A 10 1.04 -18.17 8.80
CA SER A 10 2.06 -18.44 7.78
C SER A 10 2.16 -17.37 6.70
N ALA A 11 1.10 -16.63 6.42
CA ALA A 11 1.13 -15.53 5.47
C ALA A 11 1.78 -14.24 6.06
N VAL A 12 1.58 -13.98 7.37
CA VAL A 12 2.06 -12.74 8.01
C VAL A 12 3.41 -12.92 8.69
N PHE A 13 3.70 -14.12 9.21
CA PHE A 13 4.90 -14.42 9.96
C PHE A 13 6.20 -14.21 9.18
N PRO A 14 6.36 -14.69 7.92
CA PRO A 14 7.57 -14.42 7.13
C PRO A 14 7.81 -12.94 6.90
N VAL A 15 6.74 -12.17 6.65
CA VAL A 15 6.80 -10.72 6.51
C VAL A 15 7.34 -10.08 7.79
N GLY A 16 6.80 -10.48 8.96
CA GLY A 16 7.25 -10.03 10.26
C GLY A 16 8.72 -10.36 10.53
N CYS A 17 9.18 -11.56 10.17
CA CYS A 17 10.58 -11.96 10.30
C CYS A 17 11.51 -11.08 9.47
N ILE A 18 11.19 -10.83 8.19
CA ILE A 18 12.02 -10.00 7.32
C ILE A 18 12.06 -8.55 7.83
N VAL A 19 10.92 -8.01 8.27
CA VAL A 19 10.85 -6.67 8.88
C VAL A 19 11.68 -6.60 10.16
N LEU A 20 11.64 -7.65 11.00
CA LEU A 20 12.47 -7.73 12.21
C LEU A 20 13.96 -7.77 11.89
N ILE A 21 14.37 -8.53 10.87
CA ILE A 21 15.76 -8.52 10.38
C ILE A 21 16.15 -7.10 9.94
N GLY A 22 15.33 -6.43 9.15
CA GLY A 22 15.54 -5.04 8.76
C GLY A 22 15.65 -4.09 9.95
N PHE A 23 14.80 -4.27 10.97
CA PHE A 23 14.85 -3.48 12.20
C PHE A 23 16.16 -3.67 12.97
N ILE A 24 16.59 -4.92 13.17
CA ILE A 24 17.88 -5.24 13.82
C ILE A 24 19.04 -4.66 13.02
N PHE A 25 19.01 -4.80 11.70
CA PHE A 25 20.04 -4.27 10.81
C PHE A 25 20.10 -2.74 10.89
N GLY A 26 18.98 -2.04 10.85
CA GLY A 26 18.90 -0.59 10.96
C GLY A 26 19.30 -0.04 12.35
N LYS A 27 19.21 -0.87 13.42
CA LYS A 27 19.71 -0.51 14.76
C LYS A 27 21.23 -0.62 14.88
N ASN A 28 21.84 -1.58 14.20
CA ASN A 28 23.26 -1.93 14.39
C ASN A 28 24.18 -1.31 13.32
N PHE A 29 23.63 -0.89 12.18
CA PHE A 29 24.40 -0.34 11.06
C PHE A 29 23.89 1.03 10.62
N SER A 30 24.80 1.89 10.18
CA SER A 30 24.46 3.18 9.57
C SER A 30 24.03 2.98 8.12
N ILE A 31 22.73 2.80 7.92
CA ILE A 31 22.16 2.58 6.59
C ILE A 31 21.60 3.89 6.02
N ASP A 32 21.96 4.19 4.78
CA ASP A 32 21.33 5.26 4.01
C ASP A 32 20.00 4.77 3.43
N GLU A 33 18.91 5.08 4.13
CA GLU A 33 17.54 4.75 3.70
C GLU A 33 17.18 5.39 2.37
N ARG A 34 17.75 6.55 2.06
CA ARG A 34 17.43 7.28 0.84
C ARG A 34 17.89 6.49 -0.38
N THR A 35 19.10 5.98 -0.36
CA THR A 35 19.64 5.13 -1.43
C THR A 35 18.81 3.88 -1.65
N LEU A 36 18.44 3.17 -0.57
CA LEU A 36 17.60 1.98 -0.67
C LEU A 36 16.20 2.30 -1.18
N SER A 37 15.60 3.40 -0.71
CA SER A 37 14.29 3.85 -1.19
C SER A 37 14.32 4.23 -2.67
N GLN A 38 15.38 4.89 -3.12
CA GLN A 38 15.57 5.22 -4.53
C GLN A 38 15.74 3.96 -5.39
N LEU A 39 16.55 3.01 -4.96
CA LEU A 39 16.71 1.72 -5.63
C LEU A 39 15.34 1.01 -5.79
N ALA A 40 14.57 0.94 -4.70
CA ALA A 40 13.24 0.34 -4.73
C ALA A 40 12.31 1.09 -5.71
N LEU A 41 12.23 2.43 -5.61
CA LEU A 41 11.28 3.23 -6.38
C LEU A 41 11.63 3.33 -7.88
N TYR A 42 12.93 3.45 -8.22
CA TYR A 42 13.36 3.72 -9.59
C TYR A 42 13.79 2.49 -10.37
N VAL A 43 14.06 1.37 -9.70
CA VAL A 43 14.52 0.13 -10.35
C VAL A 43 13.58 -1.04 -10.03
N LEU A 44 13.42 -1.37 -8.74
CA LEU A 44 12.77 -2.62 -8.37
C LEU A 44 11.26 -2.61 -8.61
N PHE A 45 10.53 -1.58 -8.17
CA PHE A 45 9.09 -1.48 -8.42
C PHE A 45 8.74 -1.37 -9.91
N PRO A 46 9.42 -0.54 -10.72
CA PRO A 46 9.22 -0.57 -12.17
C PRO A 46 9.43 -1.96 -12.78
N ALA A 47 10.52 -2.68 -12.42
CA ALA A 47 10.77 -4.02 -12.92
C ALA A 47 9.67 -5.01 -12.51
N LEU A 48 9.23 -4.97 -11.25
CA LEU A 48 8.09 -5.76 -10.77
C LEU A 48 6.83 -5.52 -11.61
N LEU A 49 6.52 -4.24 -11.91
CA LEU A 49 5.34 -3.89 -12.69
C LEU A 49 5.46 -4.28 -14.17
N ILE A 50 6.64 -4.11 -14.77
CA ILE A 50 6.88 -4.59 -16.14
C ILE A 50 6.62 -6.09 -16.20
N ASP A 51 7.25 -6.86 -15.33
CA ASP A 51 7.17 -8.32 -15.33
C ASP A 51 5.73 -8.82 -15.13
N ILE A 52 5.04 -8.32 -14.10
CA ILE A 52 3.68 -8.77 -13.81
C ILE A 52 2.68 -8.30 -14.89
N MET A 53 2.77 -7.07 -15.37
CA MET A 53 1.87 -6.61 -16.43
C MET A 53 2.16 -7.26 -17.77
N TYR A 54 3.41 -7.66 -18.02
CA TYR A 54 3.78 -8.42 -19.22
C TYR A 54 3.15 -9.82 -19.23
N HIS A 55 3.05 -10.47 -18.08
CA HIS A 55 2.47 -11.81 -17.96
C HIS A 55 1.00 -11.83 -17.48
N THR A 56 0.39 -10.65 -17.25
CA THR A 56 -0.96 -10.60 -16.68
C THR A 56 -2.02 -11.24 -17.57
N THR A 57 -2.93 -11.93 -16.94
CA THR A 57 -4.12 -12.53 -17.57
C THR A 57 -5.40 -11.78 -17.23
N ILE A 58 -5.30 -10.71 -16.43
CA ILE A 58 -6.46 -9.92 -15.98
C ILE A 58 -7.05 -9.15 -17.17
N SER A 59 -8.34 -9.28 -17.36
CA SER A 59 -9.06 -8.54 -18.38
C SER A 59 -9.16 -7.05 -18.06
N ILE A 60 -9.31 -6.21 -19.08
CA ILE A 60 -9.50 -4.77 -18.92
C ILE A 60 -10.74 -4.49 -18.06
N GLU A 61 -11.79 -5.29 -18.18
CA GLU A 61 -13.02 -5.14 -17.41
C GLU A 61 -12.80 -5.38 -15.91
N GLU A 62 -12.05 -6.42 -15.55
CA GLU A 62 -11.66 -6.69 -14.16
C GLU A 62 -10.78 -5.57 -13.60
N ALA A 63 -9.80 -5.10 -14.38
CA ALA A 63 -8.94 -3.99 -13.98
C ALA A 63 -9.73 -2.70 -13.72
N ILE A 64 -10.71 -2.38 -14.57
CA ILE A 64 -11.61 -1.24 -14.37
C ILE A 64 -12.48 -1.42 -13.12
N ARG A 65 -13.00 -2.62 -12.87
CA ARG A 65 -13.78 -2.90 -11.65
C ARG A 65 -12.96 -2.66 -10.39
N ILE A 66 -11.72 -3.17 -10.34
CA ILE A 66 -10.79 -2.94 -9.23
C ILE A 66 -10.49 -1.44 -9.07
N PHE A 67 -10.24 -0.73 -10.18
CA PHE A 67 -9.97 0.71 -10.17
C PHE A 67 -11.15 1.52 -9.58
N ILE A 68 -12.37 1.21 -9.98
CA ILE A 68 -13.59 1.87 -9.48
C ILE A 68 -13.80 1.53 -8.00
N ALA A 69 -13.64 0.26 -7.61
CA ALA A 69 -13.78 -0.18 -6.22
C ALA A 69 -12.78 0.52 -5.30
N PHE A 70 -11.52 0.64 -5.74
CA PHE A 70 -10.51 1.43 -5.05
C PHE A 70 -10.93 2.90 -4.94
N GLY A 71 -11.35 3.52 -6.04
CA GLY A 71 -11.75 4.93 -6.07
C GLY A 71 -12.88 5.24 -5.09
N LEU A 72 -13.92 4.41 -5.04
CA LEU A 72 -15.02 4.54 -4.09
C LEU A 72 -14.54 4.37 -2.63
N THR A 73 -13.72 3.35 -2.39
CA THR A 73 -13.10 3.12 -1.06
C THR A 73 -12.27 4.32 -0.62
N TYR A 74 -11.44 4.85 -1.50
CA TYR A 74 -10.61 6.02 -1.23
C TYR A 74 -11.43 7.28 -0.91
N ILE A 75 -12.49 7.55 -1.68
CA ILE A 75 -13.41 8.68 -1.43
C ILE A 75 -13.99 8.59 -0.02
N LEU A 76 -14.48 7.42 0.37
CA LEU A 76 -15.02 7.20 1.71
C LEU A 76 -13.96 7.34 2.80
N LEU A 77 -12.74 6.84 2.55
CA LEU A 77 -11.60 6.97 3.47
C LEU A 77 -11.01 8.39 3.53
N CYS A 78 -11.38 9.28 2.63
CA CYS A 78 -11.15 10.71 2.75
C CYS A 78 -12.30 11.41 3.51
N LEU A 79 -13.54 11.05 3.20
CA LEU A 79 -14.74 11.70 3.74
C LEU A 79 -14.96 11.42 5.22
N ILE A 80 -14.81 10.16 5.63
CA ILE A 80 -15.04 9.74 7.03
C ILE A 80 -14.12 10.46 8.01
N PRO A 81 -12.78 10.44 7.86
CA PRO A 81 -11.86 11.15 8.76
C PRO A 81 -12.05 12.66 8.69
N TRP A 82 -12.42 13.21 7.54
CA TRP A 82 -12.74 14.64 7.42
C TRP A 82 -13.95 15.02 8.30
N ILE A 83 -15.05 14.24 8.25
CA ILE A 83 -16.23 14.47 9.08
C ILE A 83 -15.90 14.32 10.57
N ILE A 84 -15.18 13.24 10.94
CA ILE A 84 -14.84 12.94 12.34
C ILE A 84 -13.93 14.03 12.89
N GLY A 85 -12.88 14.42 12.18
CA GLY A 85 -11.94 15.43 12.64
C GLY A 85 -12.61 16.81 12.80
N LYS A 86 -13.54 17.19 11.91
CA LYS A 86 -14.36 18.40 12.09
C LYS A 86 -15.24 18.33 13.33
N ARG A 87 -15.91 17.21 13.57
CA ARG A 87 -16.77 17.03 14.77
C ARG A 87 -15.98 17.05 16.08
N LEU A 88 -14.75 16.53 16.07
CA LEU A 88 -13.85 16.53 17.22
C LEU A 88 -13.12 17.87 17.41
N GLY A 89 -13.33 18.86 16.54
CA GLY A 89 -12.69 20.15 16.63
C GLY A 89 -11.18 20.13 16.39
N PHE A 90 -10.68 19.21 15.57
CA PHE A 90 -9.26 19.12 15.29
C PHE A 90 -8.77 20.38 14.52
N SER A 91 -7.55 20.84 14.83
CA SER A 91 -6.88 21.88 14.08
C SER A 91 -6.68 21.43 12.61
N GLU A 92 -6.53 22.40 11.71
CA GLU A 92 -6.31 22.11 10.28
C GLU A 92 -5.12 21.16 10.07
N SER A 93 -4.03 21.37 10.80
CA SER A 93 -2.83 20.52 10.74
C SER A 93 -3.11 19.07 11.18
N MET A 94 -3.84 18.87 12.28
CA MET A 94 -4.27 17.56 12.74
C MET A 94 -5.26 16.89 11.78
N GLN A 95 -6.16 17.68 11.18
CA GLN A 95 -7.13 17.20 10.20
C GLN A 95 -6.42 16.65 8.96
N LYS A 96 -5.43 17.38 8.42
CA LYS A 96 -4.61 16.93 7.29
C LYS A 96 -3.88 15.63 7.61
N SER A 97 -3.32 15.52 8.81
CA SER A 97 -2.65 14.30 9.28
C SER A 97 -3.61 13.12 9.38
N LEU A 98 -4.80 13.32 9.99
CA LEU A 98 -5.81 12.27 10.10
C LEU A 98 -6.25 11.77 8.72
N LEU A 99 -6.52 12.69 7.81
CA LEU A 99 -6.96 12.37 6.47
C LEU A 99 -5.90 11.58 5.71
N ALA A 100 -4.65 12.05 5.68
CA ALA A 100 -3.57 11.38 4.98
C ALA A 100 -3.28 9.99 5.57
N THR A 101 -3.19 9.87 6.90
CA THR A 101 -2.93 8.57 7.54
C THR A 101 -4.06 7.56 7.37
N THR A 102 -5.31 8.02 7.23
CA THR A 102 -6.46 7.13 7.02
C THR A 102 -6.63 6.77 5.55
N ALA A 103 -6.38 7.69 4.61
CA ALA A 103 -6.61 7.45 3.18
C ALA A 103 -5.46 6.73 2.47
N LEU A 104 -4.24 6.74 3.04
CA LEU A 104 -3.03 6.24 2.39
C LEU A 104 -2.53 4.92 2.99
N PRO A 105 -2.97 3.75 2.46
CA PRO A 105 -2.45 2.45 2.89
C PRO A 105 -1.03 2.18 2.38
N ASN A 106 -0.27 1.41 3.13
CA ASN A 106 1.04 0.90 2.72
C ASN A 106 0.90 -0.31 1.78
N SER A 107 0.26 -0.07 0.64
CA SER A 107 -0.06 -1.11 -0.35
C SER A 107 1.17 -1.69 -1.04
N GLY A 108 2.20 -0.87 -1.30
CA GLY A 108 3.44 -1.31 -1.96
C GLY A 108 4.31 -2.16 -1.05
N ASN A 109 4.90 -1.55 -0.02
CA ASN A 109 5.94 -2.21 0.78
C ASN A 109 5.42 -3.34 1.67
N MET A 110 4.15 -3.30 2.09
CA MET A 110 3.55 -4.31 2.95
C MET A 110 2.40 -5.07 2.27
N GLY A 111 1.58 -4.37 1.51
CA GLY A 111 0.41 -4.95 0.87
C GLY A 111 0.76 -6.01 -0.17
N LEU A 112 1.71 -5.74 -1.08
CA LEU A 112 2.12 -6.72 -2.10
C LEU A 112 2.70 -7.99 -1.48
N PRO A 113 3.67 -7.93 -0.54
CA PRO A 113 4.18 -9.12 0.13
C PRO A 113 3.10 -9.97 0.80
N ILE A 114 2.26 -9.34 1.62
CA ILE A 114 1.23 -10.07 2.35
C ILE A 114 0.20 -10.67 1.38
N THR A 115 -0.14 -9.96 0.31
CA THR A 115 -1.05 -10.50 -0.72
C THR A 115 -0.44 -11.70 -1.44
N LEU A 116 0.85 -11.63 -1.80
CA LEU A 116 1.54 -12.76 -2.42
C LEU A 116 1.54 -14.00 -1.50
N PHE A 117 1.87 -13.83 -0.21
CA PHE A 117 1.90 -14.95 0.74
C PHE A 117 0.51 -15.49 1.09
N ALA A 118 -0.54 -14.65 1.07
CA ALA A 118 -1.89 -15.04 1.45
C ALA A 118 -2.76 -15.51 0.28
N LEU A 119 -2.57 -14.94 -0.92
CA LEU A 119 -3.45 -15.11 -2.07
C LEU A 119 -2.71 -15.55 -3.35
N GLY A 120 -1.41 -15.79 -3.25
CA GLY A 120 -0.57 -16.23 -4.37
C GLY A 120 -0.40 -15.18 -5.48
N GLU A 121 0.11 -15.64 -6.62
CA GLU A 121 0.40 -14.78 -7.79
C GLU A 121 -0.86 -14.11 -8.35
N ALA A 122 -1.98 -14.83 -8.41
CA ALA A 122 -3.24 -14.27 -8.90
C ALA A 122 -3.76 -13.12 -8.00
N GLY A 123 -3.52 -13.19 -6.68
CA GLY A 123 -3.78 -12.10 -5.77
C GLY A 123 -2.81 -10.93 -5.97
N LEU A 124 -1.53 -11.22 -6.20
CA LEU A 124 -0.51 -10.22 -6.45
C LEU A 124 -0.79 -9.40 -7.70
N GLU A 125 -1.22 -10.01 -8.81
CA GLU A 125 -1.63 -9.31 -10.03
C GLU A 125 -2.71 -8.25 -9.74
N ARG A 126 -3.76 -8.63 -9.00
CA ARG A 126 -4.84 -7.73 -8.59
C ARG A 126 -4.37 -6.63 -7.64
N ALA A 127 -3.48 -6.97 -6.71
CA ALA A 127 -2.88 -6.01 -5.79
C ALA A 127 -2.03 -4.95 -6.51
N ILE A 128 -1.42 -5.31 -7.63
CA ILE A 128 -0.70 -4.36 -8.48
C ILE A 128 -1.67 -3.41 -9.17
N ILE A 129 -2.81 -3.87 -9.68
CA ILE A 129 -3.84 -2.99 -10.24
C ILE A 129 -4.36 -2.03 -9.16
N TYR A 130 -4.56 -2.52 -7.93
CA TYR A 130 -4.89 -1.67 -6.79
C TYR A 130 -3.80 -0.62 -6.53
N LEU A 131 -2.52 -1.02 -6.52
CA LEU A 131 -1.39 -0.11 -6.31
C LEU A 131 -1.28 0.96 -7.40
N ILE A 132 -1.55 0.59 -8.66
CA ILE A 132 -1.60 1.52 -9.78
C ILE A 132 -2.74 2.51 -9.60
N SER A 133 -3.94 2.01 -9.26
CA SER A 133 -5.11 2.84 -8.96
C SER A 133 -4.80 3.84 -7.85
N TRP A 134 -4.11 3.37 -6.79
CA TRP A 134 -3.63 4.19 -5.69
C TRP A 134 -2.70 5.31 -6.18
N ASN A 135 -1.67 4.98 -6.97
CA ASN A 135 -0.75 5.99 -7.49
C ASN A 135 -1.47 7.05 -8.35
N LEU A 136 -2.33 6.61 -9.26
CA LEU A 136 -3.05 7.49 -10.16
C LEU A 136 -4.01 8.44 -9.40
N ILE A 137 -4.83 7.89 -8.51
CA ILE A 137 -5.87 8.67 -7.83
C ILE A 137 -5.27 9.52 -6.71
N VAL A 138 -4.44 8.93 -5.84
CA VAL A 138 -3.93 9.62 -4.65
C VAL A 138 -2.99 10.75 -5.00
N PHE A 139 -1.98 10.50 -5.84
CA PHE A 139 -1.04 11.57 -6.21
C PHE A 139 -1.67 12.67 -7.05
N SER A 140 -2.76 12.37 -7.78
CA SER A 140 -3.52 13.39 -8.52
C SER A 140 -4.43 14.22 -7.61
N THR A 141 -4.98 13.63 -6.53
CA THR A 141 -6.05 14.26 -5.74
C THR A 141 -5.60 14.74 -4.36
N MET A 142 -4.72 14.01 -3.67
CA MET A 142 -4.34 14.34 -2.28
C MET A 142 -3.71 15.73 -2.15
N PRO A 143 -2.82 16.19 -3.05
CA PRO A 143 -2.31 17.56 -3.00
C PRO A 143 -3.43 18.62 -3.09
N ALA A 144 -4.43 18.39 -3.94
CA ALA A 144 -5.57 19.30 -4.08
C ALA A 144 -6.46 19.30 -2.82
N ILE A 145 -6.67 18.14 -2.21
CA ILE A 145 -7.47 17.99 -0.99
C ILE A 145 -6.80 18.69 0.20
N LEU A 146 -5.48 18.56 0.34
CA LEU A 146 -4.74 19.09 1.50
C LEU A 146 -4.40 20.59 1.39
N LYS A 147 -4.15 21.10 0.18
CA LYS A 147 -3.69 22.48 -0.05
C LYS A 147 -4.74 23.36 -0.74
N GLY A 148 -5.82 22.76 -1.28
CA GLY A 148 -6.76 23.50 -2.15
C GLY A 148 -6.15 23.86 -3.51
N GLY A 149 -5.09 23.17 -3.94
CA GLY A 149 -4.42 23.38 -5.23
C GLY A 149 -5.15 22.66 -6.38
N GLY A 150 -4.76 23.02 -7.61
CA GLY A 150 -5.36 22.40 -8.80
C GLY A 150 -4.91 20.95 -9.02
N PHE A 151 -5.79 20.09 -9.53
CA PHE A 151 -5.50 18.70 -9.91
C PHE A 151 -4.38 18.53 -10.94
N ARG A 152 -4.15 19.56 -11.75
CA ARG A 152 -3.15 19.53 -12.82
C ARG A 152 -1.73 19.21 -12.33
N SER A 153 -1.32 19.80 -11.20
CA SER A 153 0.01 19.58 -10.63
C SER A 153 0.18 18.13 -10.13
N GLY A 154 -0.86 17.55 -9.55
CA GLY A 154 -0.88 16.16 -9.12
C GLY A 154 -0.77 15.19 -10.29
N ILE A 155 -1.52 15.41 -11.37
CA ILE A 155 -1.45 14.59 -12.59
C ILE A 155 -0.03 14.63 -13.18
N ILE A 156 0.56 15.81 -13.33
CA ILE A 156 1.94 15.95 -13.84
C ILE A 156 2.94 15.19 -12.93
N PHE A 157 2.75 15.26 -11.61
CA PHE A 157 3.60 14.55 -10.67
C PHE A 157 3.46 13.02 -10.84
N THR A 158 2.24 12.52 -10.98
CA THR A 158 1.96 11.09 -11.20
C THR A 158 2.71 10.55 -12.41
N PHE A 159 2.68 11.25 -13.54
CA PHE A 159 3.41 10.84 -14.75
C PHE A 159 4.94 10.98 -14.67
N LYS A 160 5.48 11.60 -13.63
CA LYS A 160 6.92 11.59 -13.35
C LYS A 160 7.38 10.35 -12.59
N LEU A 161 6.46 9.55 -12.05
CA LEU A 161 6.80 8.35 -11.29
C LEU A 161 7.20 7.22 -12.25
N PRO A 162 8.38 6.59 -12.06
CA PRO A 162 8.85 5.51 -12.94
C PRO A 162 7.93 4.30 -12.93
N ILE A 163 7.22 4.08 -11.84
CA ILE A 163 6.25 3.00 -11.65
C ILE A 163 5.13 3.02 -12.71
N ILE A 164 4.68 4.21 -13.14
CA ILE A 164 3.66 4.38 -14.18
C ILE A 164 4.20 3.95 -15.55
N TRP A 165 5.44 4.29 -15.85
CA TRP A 165 6.08 3.91 -17.10
C TRP A 165 6.40 2.41 -17.17
N GLY A 166 6.79 1.82 -16.02
CA GLY A 166 6.94 0.37 -15.91
C GLY A 166 5.64 -0.37 -16.23
N MET A 167 4.52 0.07 -15.63
CA MET A 167 3.20 -0.47 -15.95
C MET A 167 2.84 -0.35 -17.43
N ILE A 168 2.96 0.86 -18.00
CA ILE A 168 2.62 1.12 -19.40
C ILE A 168 3.45 0.20 -20.32
N LEU A 169 4.75 0.08 -20.05
CA LEU A 169 5.63 -0.79 -20.83
C LEU A 169 5.20 -2.27 -20.72
N GLY A 170 4.94 -2.77 -19.52
CA GLY A 170 4.47 -4.15 -19.32
C GLY A 170 3.17 -4.43 -20.07
N VAL A 171 2.19 -3.53 -19.98
CA VAL A 171 0.90 -3.65 -20.72
C VAL A 171 1.12 -3.61 -22.24
N ILE A 172 2.00 -2.75 -22.74
CA ILE A 172 2.33 -2.71 -24.20
C ILE A 172 2.95 -4.03 -24.65
N LEU A 173 3.93 -4.55 -23.90
CA LEU A 173 4.57 -5.82 -24.22
C LEU A 173 3.58 -6.98 -24.25
N ASN A 174 2.67 -7.03 -23.27
CA ASN A 174 1.61 -8.04 -23.20
C ASN A 174 0.62 -7.91 -24.37
N PHE A 175 0.09 -6.72 -24.60
CA PHE A 175 -0.94 -6.47 -25.61
C PHE A 175 -0.48 -6.80 -27.03
N PHE A 176 0.77 -6.47 -27.36
CA PHE A 176 1.36 -6.75 -28.68
C PHE A 176 2.06 -8.11 -28.75
N ASN A 177 2.03 -8.92 -27.68
CA ASN A 177 2.72 -10.20 -27.57
C ASN A 177 4.20 -10.11 -27.99
N ILE A 178 4.90 -9.07 -27.52
CA ILE A 178 6.30 -8.82 -27.83
C ILE A 178 7.18 -9.72 -26.98
N GLU A 179 7.87 -10.68 -27.61
CA GLU A 179 8.85 -11.51 -26.91
C GLU A 179 10.12 -10.71 -26.59
N LEU A 180 10.54 -10.78 -25.33
CA LEU A 180 11.77 -10.10 -24.89
C LEU A 180 13.00 -10.90 -25.35
N PRO A 181 13.93 -10.26 -26.13
CA PRO A 181 15.10 -10.94 -26.64
C PRO A 181 16.15 -11.16 -25.54
N LEU A 182 17.14 -12.04 -25.81
CA LEU A 182 18.36 -12.20 -25.01
C LEU A 182 18.10 -12.52 -23.52
N LYS A 183 17.03 -13.21 -23.19
CA LYS A 183 16.64 -13.55 -21.80
C LYS A 183 16.44 -12.32 -20.89
N LEU A 184 16.01 -11.19 -21.46
CA LEU A 184 15.67 -10.02 -20.64
C LEU A 184 14.54 -10.30 -19.66
N ASP A 185 13.65 -11.25 -19.98
CA ASP A 185 12.61 -11.73 -19.09
C ASP A 185 13.19 -12.34 -17.81
N ASP A 186 14.23 -13.17 -17.91
CA ASP A 186 14.94 -13.72 -16.73
C ASP A 186 15.55 -12.60 -15.87
N GLY A 187 16.10 -11.55 -16.50
CA GLY A 187 16.63 -10.39 -15.80
C GLY A 187 15.56 -9.58 -15.05
N LEU A 188 14.42 -9.37 -15.69
CA LEU A 188 13.26 -8.72 -15.06
C LEU A 188 12.75 -9.53 -13.87
N ARG A 189 12.65 -10.85 -14.00
CA ARG A 189 12.22 -11.74 -12.93
C ARG A 189 13.15 -11.66 -11.71
N LEU A 190 14.47 -11.62 -11.89
CA LEU A 190 15.43 -11.44 -10.79
C LEU A 190 15.21 -10.12 -10.03
N LEU A 191 14.97 -9.02 -10.75
CA LEU A 191 14.66 -7.72 -10.13
C LEU A 191 13.31 -7.74 -9.41
N ARG A 192 12.30 -8.37 -10.00
CA ARG A 192 11.00 -8.59 -9.38
C ARG A 192 11.12 -9.34 -8.06
N GLU A 193 11.85 -10.47 -8.06
CA GLU A 193 12.05 -11.29 -6.87
C GLU A 193 12.76 -10.54 -5.74
N ALA A 194 13.67 -9.62 -6.08
CA ALA A 194 14.36 -8.77 -5.12
C ALA A 194 13.47 -7.67 -4.51
N THR A 195 12.40 -7.27 -5.19
CA THR A 195 11.57 -6.11 -4.80
C THR A 195 10.93 -6.30 -3.42
N ILE A 196 10.28 -7.43 -3.20
CA ILE A 196 9.55 -7.73 -1.97
C ILE A 196 10.49 -7.81 -0.75
N PRO A 197 11.56 -8.62 -0.75
CA PRO A 197 12.48 -8.69 0.37
C PRO A 197 13.13 -7.34 0.72
N ILE A 198 13.58 -6.60 -0.28
CA ILE A 198 14.22 -5.30 -0.07
C ILE A 198 13.22 -4.28 0.51
N SER A 199 11.98 -4.27 0.04
CA SER A 199 10.94 -3.40 0.57
C SER A 199 10.61 -3.69 2.04
N LEU A 200 10.58 -4.95 2.44
CA LEU A 200 10.34 -5.37 3.82
C LEU A 200 11.53 -5.04 4.74
N LEU A 201 12.75 -5.27 4.27
CA LEU A 201 13.96 -4.88 5.01
C LEU A 201 13.99 -3.36 5.21
N LEU A 202 13.72 -2.60 4.15
CA LEU A 202 13.65 -1.14 4.22
C LEU A 202 12.61 -0.66 5.22
N MET A 203 11.43 -1.28 5.26
CA MET A 203 10.39 -0.97 6.25
C MET A 203 10.88 -1.22 7.68
N GLY A 204 11.59 -2.33 7.92
CA GLY A 204 12.21 -2.61 9.22
C GLY A 204 13.25 -1.57 9.62
N ILE A 205 14.14 -1.19 8.70
CA ILE A 205 15.14 -0.13 8.91
C ILE A 205 14.46 1.20 9.27
N GLN A 206 13.40 1.58 8.56
CA GLN A 206 12.64 2.80 8.81
C GLN A 206 12.00 2.80 10.21
N ILE A 207 11.40 1.68 10.63
CA ILE A 207 10.84 1.54 11.99
C ILE A 207 11.94 1.69 13.04
N SER A 208 13.15 1.16 12.80
CA SER A 208 14.26 1.18 13.76
C SER A 208 14.75 2.58 14.15
N LYS A 209 14.61 3.55 13.26
CA LYS A 209 15.06 4.94 13.44
C LYS A 209 14.03 5.85 14.10
N ASN A 210 12.80 5.40 14.19
CA ASN A 210 11.70 6.18 14.73
C ASN A 210 11.42 5.83 16.21
N ARG A 211 10.94 6.82 16.97
CA ARG A 211 10.56 6.61 18.37
C ARG A 211 9.10 6.19 18.47
N PHE A 212 8.86 5.09 19.18
CA PHE A 212 7.51 4.66 19.56
C PHE A 212 6.97 5.58 20.66
N GLN A 213 5.97 6.39 20.35
CA GLN A 213 5.32 7.29 21.30
C GLN A 213 3.80 7.25 21.06
N PRO A 214 3.09 6.29 21.66
CA PRO A 214 1.65 6.17 21.52
C PRO A 214 0.94 7.28 22.29
N GLY A 215 -0.03 7.93 21.64
CA GLY A 215 -0.98 8.85 22.23
C GLY A 215 -2.40 8.45 21.84
N THR A 216 -3.41 9.06 22.45
CA THR A 216 -4.82 8.76 22.15
C THR A 216 -5.19 9.06 20.70
N TYR A 217 -4.65 10.16 20.15
CA TYR A 217 -4.83 10.50 18.74
C TYR A 217 -4.21 9.45 17.83
N GLU A 218 -2.96 9.10 18.08
CA GLU A 218 -2.21 8.16 17.26
C GLU A 218 -2.84 6.77 17.26
N LEU A 219 -3.30 6.30 18.40
CA LEU A 219 -4.03 5.03 18.52
C LEU A 219 -5.38 5.09 17.77
N GLY A 220 -6.16 6.17 17.97
CA GLY A 220 -7.44 6.35 17.30
C GLY A 220 -7.30 6.44 15.76
N ALA A 221 -6.32 7.20 15.27
CA ALA A 221 -6.03 7.31 13.85
C ALA A 221 -5.55 5.97 13.25
N SER A 222 -4.71 5.22 14.00
CA SER A 222 -4.24 3.89 13.57
C SER A 222 -5.39 2.88 13.50
N LEU A 223 -6.27 2.85 14.48
CA LEU A 223 -7.45 1.98 14.46
C LEU A 223 -8.42 2.40 13.33
N MET A 224 -8.62 3.70 13.12
CA MET A 224 -9.42 4.19 12.00
C MET A 224 -8.84 3.76 10.66
N ARG A 225 -7.50 3.79 10.50
CA ARG A 225 -6.84 3.29 9.30
C ARG A 225 -7.07 1.80 9.09
N LEU A 226 -6.75 0.98 10.08
CA LEU A 226 -6.77 -0.47 9.98
C LEU A 226 -8.21 -1.02 9.87
N LEU A 227 -9.08 -0.65 10.81
CA LEU A 227 -10.46 -1.13 10.82
C LEU A 227 -11.35 -0.40 9.81
N GLY A 228 -11.23 0.93 9.73
CA GLY A 228 -11.99 1.73 8.77
C GLY A 228 -11.70 1.31 7.33
N GLY A 229 -10.42 1.10 6.98
CA GLY A 229 -10.03 0.58 5.68
C GLY A 229 -10.67 -0.77 5.36
N THR A 230 -10.59 -1.70 6.32
CA THR A 230 -11.18 -3.05 6.20
C THR A 230 -12.68 -2.99 5.96
N PHE A 231 -13.42 -2.30 6.85
CA PHE A 231 -14.89 -2.25 6.76
C PHE A 231 -15.38 -1.53 5.52
N VAL A 232 -14.79 -0.37 5.19
CA VAL A 232 -15.19 0.40 4.01
C VAL A 232 -14.96 -0.42 2.73
N ALA A 233 -13.78 -1.03 2.59
CA ALA A 233 -13.46 -1.85 1.43
C ALA A 233 -14.39 -3.07 1.31
N TYR A 234 -14.69 -3.74 2.42
CA TYR A 234 -15.61 -4.88 2.43
C TYR A 234 -17.01 -4.47 1.96
N PHE A 235 -17.56 -3.37 2.48
CA PHE A 235 -18.88 -2.89 2.07
C PHE A 235 -18.90 -2.43 0.60
N VAL A 236 -17.89 -1.70 0.15
CA VAL A 236 -17.77 -1.29 -1.26
C VAL A 236 -17.71 -2.52 -2.17
N GLY A 237 -16.86 -3.49 -1.85
CA GLY A 237 -16.72 -4.70 -2.65
C GLY A 237 -18.01 -5.54 -2.69
N LYS A 238 -18.75 -5.62 -1.58
CA LYS A 238 -20.06 -6.30 -1.54
C LYS A 238 -21.12 -5.56 -2.35
N ILE A 239 -21.20 -4.23 -2.26
CA ILE A 239 -22.15 -3.41 -3.05
C ILE A 239 -21.86 -3.54 -4.54
N MET A 240 -20.57 -3.58 -4.93
CA MET A 240 -20.16 -3.76 -6.32
C MET A 240 -20.24 -5.21 -6.80
N SER A 241 -20.61 -6.16 -5.93
CA SER A 241 -20.66 -7.59 -6.24
C SER A 241 -19.34 -8.10 -6.84
N LEU A 242 -18.21 -7.69 -6.24
CA LEU A 242 -16.89 -8.14 -6.68
C LEU A 242 -16.76 -9.66 -6.52
N GLU A 243 -16.03 -10.29 -7.43
CA GLU A 243 -15.62 -11.68 -7.30
C GLU A 243 -14.79 -11.90 -6.04
N MET A 244 -14.76 -13.13 -5.53
CA MET A 244 -14.16 -13.42 -4.24
C MET A 244 -12.71 -12.94 -4.14
N LEU A 245 -11.87 -13.21 -5.13
CA LEU A 245 -10.46 -12.83 -5.11
C LEU A 245 -10.27 -11.31 -5.19
N ASP A 246 -11.07 -10.62 -6.00
CA ASP A 246 -11.05 -9.15 -6.10
C ASP A 246 -11.48 -8.50 -4.78
N LEU A 247 -12.52 -9.05 -4.14
CA LEU A 247 -12.97 -8.62 -2.80
C LEU A 247 -11.87 -8.83 -1.76
N GLN A 248 -11.26 -10.01 -1.74
CA GLN A 248 -10.17 -10.35 -0.81
C GLN A 248 -9.00 -9.37 -0.97
N VAL A 249 -8.58 -9.10 -2.19
CA VAL A 249 -7.48 -8.15 -2.47
C VAL A 249 -7.87 -6.73 -2.10
N LEU A 250 -9.06 -6.25 -2.47
CA LEU A 250 -9.53 -4.92 -2.12
C LEU A 250 -9.54 -4.71 -0.60
N VAL A 251 -10.08 -5.66 0.16
CA VAL A 251 -10.13 -5.60 1.62
C VAL A 251 -8.74 -5.68 2.21
N LEU A 252 -7.92 -6.64 1.77
CA LEU A 252 -6.57 -6.84 2.31
C LEU A 252 -5.68 -5.61 2.07
N GLN A 253 -5.65 -5.07 0.86
CA GLN A 253 -4.88 -3.87 0.53
C GLN A 253 -5.38 -2.64 1.30
N SER A 254 -6.69 -2.53 1.48
CA SER A 254 -7.30 -1.44 2.25
C SER A 254 -7.13 -1.61 3.77
N SER A 255 -6.74 -2.78 4.25
CA SER A 255 -6.44 -3.07 5.67
C SER A 255 -4.98 -2.81 6.03
N MET A 256 -4.14 -2.45 5.06
CA MET A 256 -2.73 -2.16 5.32
C MET A 256 -2.56 -0.94 6.23
N PRO A 257 -1.49 -0.87 7.02
CA PRO A 257 -1.21 0.29 7.87
C PRO A 257 -0.97 1.56 7.03
N SER A 258 -0.86 2.69 7.70
CA SER A 258 -0.56 3.96 7.03
C SER A 258 0.78 3.90 6.31
N ALA A 259 0.82 4.41 5.07
CA ALA A 259 2.05 4.48 4.28
C ALA A 259 3.00 5.57 4.79
N LEU A 260 4.31 5.37 4.61
CA LEU A 260 5.31 6.42 4.83
C LEU A 260 5.05 7.65 3.93
N ALA A 261 4.46 7.44 2.75
CA ALA A 261 4.02 8.52 1.87
C ALA A 261 3.08 9.52 2.56
N SER A 262 2.29 9.09 3.56
CA SER A 262 1.45 9.98 4.36
C SER A 262 2.26 11.05 5.07
N PHE A 263 3.41 10.67 5.66
CA PHE A 263 4.32 11.62 6.32
C PHE A 263 4.93 12.62 5.34
N LEU A 264 5.37 12.15 4.17
CA LEU A 264 5.97 13.01 3.16
C LEU A 264 4.95 14.04 2.64
N ILE A 265 3.75 13.58 2.31
CA ILE A 265 2.66 14.43 1.81
C ILE A 265 2.23 15.44 2.89
N VAL A 266 2.07 14.99 4.14
CA VAL A 266 1.65 15.87 5.24
C VAL A 266 2.68 16.97 5.50
N ASN A 267 3.97 16.66 5.49
CA ASN A 267 5.04 17.65 5.65
C ASN A 267 5.05 18.68 4.51
N GLU A 268 4.85 18.24 3.27
CA GLU A 268 4.81 19.13 2.10
C GLU A 268 3.60 20.09 2.15
N PHE A 269 2.45 19.61 2.69
CA PHE A 269 1.20 20.38 2.66
C PHE A 269 0.76 20.95 4.02
N GLY A 270 1.69 21.08 4.97
CA GLY A 270 1.49 21.82 6.22
C GLY A 270 0.59 21.13 7.24
N GLY A 271 0.61 19.78 7.28
CA GLY A 271 0.01 19.01 8.36
C GLY A 271 1.01 18.74 9.51
N ASP A 272 0.59 17.93 10.51
CA ASP A 272 1.43 17.54 11.64
C ASP A 272 2.26 16.28 11.30
N GLY A 273 3.44 16.48 10.73
CA GLY A 273 4.34 15.40 10.36
C GLY A 273 4.77 14.53 11.54
N THR A 274 4.94 15.12 12.74
CA THR A 274 5.34 14.36 13.93
C THR A 274 4.25 13.36 14.33
N ARG A 275 2.99 13.77 14.38
CA ARG A 275 1.87 12.87 14.65
C ARG A 275 1.70 11.84 13.54
N THR A 276 1.82 12.28 12.27
CA THR A 276 1.73 11.37 11.11
C THR A 276 2.76 10.25 11.18
N SER A 277 4.04 10.56 11.47
CA SER A 277 5.08 9.53 11.59
C SER A 277 4.79 8.53 12.72
N ARG A 278 4.27 8.99 13.85
CA ARG A 278 3.85 8.14 14.96
C ARG A 278 2.68 7.22 14.56
N VAL A 279 1.67 7.73 13.84
CA VAL A 279 0.56 6.91 13.32
C VAL A 279 1.05 5.85 12.36
N VAL A 280 1.99 6.18 11.46
CA VAL A 280 2.61 5.20 10.54
C VAL A 280 3.22 4.04 11.34
N ILE A 281 4.02 4.33 12.37
CA ILE A 281 4.68 3.30 13.19
C ILE A 281 3.65 2.47 13.96
N ILE A 282 2.74 3.14 14.66
CA ILE A 282 1.75 2.47 15.53
C ILE A 282 0.82 1.60 14.68
N SER A 283 0.32 2.12 13.56
CA SER A 283 -0.51 1.33 12.65
C SER A 283 0.24 0.13 12.08
N THR A 284 1.53 0.28 11.75
CA THR A 284 2.37 -0.82 11.26
C THR A 284 2.52 -1.91 12.33
N LEU A 285 2.79 -1.55 13.58
CA LEU A 285 2.91 -2.52 14.67
C LEU A 285 1.57 -3.21 14.97
N LEU A 286 0.48 -2.44 15.01
CA LEU A 286 -0.87 -2.98 15.22
C LEU A 286 -1.33 -3.87 14.06
N SER A 287 -0.85 -3.62 12.85
CA SER A 287 -1.24 -4.42 11.68
C SER A 287 -0.82 -5.88 11.79
N PHE A 288 0.27 -6.20 12.47
CA PHE A 288 0.67 -7.59 12.73
C PHE A 288 -0.34 -8.36 13.59
N LEU A 289 -1.20 -7.66 14.34
CA LEU A 289 -2.30 -8.25 15.09
C LEU A 289 -3.61 -8.24 14.30
N THR A 290 -3.88 -7.18 13.53
CA THR A 290 -5.15 -7.03 12.83
C THR A 290 -5.20 -7.80 11.51
N LEU A 291 -4.10 -7.89 10.77
CA LEU A 291 -4.06 -8.59 9.47
C LEU A 291 -4.39 -10.08 9.56
N PRO A 292 -3.92 -10.85 10.55
CA PRO A 292 -4.39 -12.21 10.75
C PRO A 292 -5.91 -12.33 10.89
N ILE A 293 -6.52 -11.39 11.62
CA ILE A 293 -7.98 -11.36 11.80
C ILE A 293 -8.69 -11.02 10.49
N VAL A 294 -8.16 -10.08 9.73
CA VAL A 294 -8.70 -9.71 8.41
C VAL A 294 -8.61 -10.89 7.44
N LEU A 295 -7.44 -11.53 7.32
CA LEU A 295 -7.23 -12.69 6.45
C LEU A 295 -8.20 -13.82 6.77
N TRP A 296 -8.39 -14.09 8.06
CA TRP A 296 -9.40 -15.05 8.51
C TRP A 296 -10.81 -14.63 8.10
N GLY A 297 -11.18 -13.35 8.33
CA GLY A 297 -12.50 -12.83 8.05
C GLY A 297 -12.89 -12.80 6.57
N ILE A 298 -11.90 -12.65 5.67
CA ILE A 298 -12.13 -12.67 4.21
C ILE A 298 -11.97 -14.08 3.61
N GLY A 299 -11.71 -15.08 4.42
CA GLY A 299 -11.52 -16.47 3.95
C GLY A 299 -10.27 -16.66 3.09
N ALA A 300 -9.24 -15.83 3.29
CA ALA A 300 -7.94 -15.97 2.63
C ALA A 300 -7.11 -17.05 3.35
N THR A 301 -7.60 -18.28 3.27
CA THR A 301 -6.95 -19.47 3.85
C THR A 301 -6.60 -20.38 2.69
N SER A 302 -5.37 -20.32 2.23
CA SER A 302 -4.80 -21.32 1.33
C SER A 302 -4.41 -22.58 2.07
#